data_7df26552c4cf53c54c0487e6089ee371
#
_entry.id   7df26552c4cf53c54c0487e6089ee371
#
_cell.length_a   1.000
_cell.length_b   1.000
_cell.length_c   1.000
_cell.angle_alpha   90.00
_cell.angle_beta   90.00
_cell.angle_gamma   90.00
#
_symmetry.space_group_name_H-M   'P 1'
#
loop_
_entity.id
_entity.type
_entity.pdbx_description
1 polymer ?
#
loop_
_entity_poly.entity_id
_entity_poly.type
_entity_poly.pdbx_seq_one_letter_code
_entity_poly.pdbx_strand_id
1 'polypeptide(L)'
;DILKAPALPVMEIPRELRAGDMLLSEQQREAIELALNSRLSIILGGAGCGKTTLIEAIVHCFRERNDAFVPYVVSAPTGKAARNLTERTGIEARTVHGALGKSPDANFLDAVSWNCIGLVVVDEASMVSLEMLAGILNRVRRNCRVALLGDPNQLLSVGAGNILSDLLTLGVPSICLQQQYRQSTDAAALRQNVVDFPKLNGEQELRWDDSFRLLPADDRAIPDLLCEEAARRYRAGETIQVLPPVRVKTDFSVQTLN
;
A
#
# COMPACT_ATOMS: atom_id res chain seq x y z
N ASP A 1 13.66 18.32 -10.00
CA ASP A 1 15.13 18.20 -9.95
C ASP A 1 15.67 17.10 -9.01
N ILE A 2 14.81 16.35 -8.35
CA ILE A 2 15.23 15.27 -7.43
C ILE A 2 15.98 14.14 -8.19
N LEU A 3 15.58 13.84 -9.42
CA LEU A 3 16.20 12.81 -10.26
C LEU A 3 17.54 13.26 -10.86
N LYS A 4 17.80 14.57 -10.95
CA LYS A 4 19.05 15.14 -11.50
C LYS A 4 20.12 15.45 -10.45
N ALA A 5 19.81 15.24 -9.18
CA ALA A 5 20.76 15.51 -8.10
C ALA A 5 21.89 14.45 -8.06
N PRO A 6 23.07 14.74 -7.45
CA PRO A 6 24.17 13.78 -7.33
C PRO A 6 23.73 12.45 -6.70
N ALA A 7 24.37 11.36 -7.04
CA ALA A 7 24.06 10.04 -6.49
C ALA A 7 24.08 10.04 -4.95
N LEU A 8 23.22 9.25 -4.35
CA LEU A 8 23.22 9.01 -2.89
C LEU A 8 24.42 8.14 -2.50
N PRO A 9 24.90 8.24 -1.25
CA PRO A 9 25.82 7.25 -0.71
C PRO A 9 25.16 5.86 -0.81
N VAL A 10 25.92 4.90 -1.38
CA VAL A 10 25.45 3.52 -1.54
C VAL A 10 25.34 2.86 -0.18
N MET A 11 24.20 2.26 0.09
CA MET A 11 23.97 1.39 1.24
C MET A 11 24.11 -0.06 0.79
N GLU A 12 25.10 -0.76 1.34
CA GLU A 12 25.24 -2.19 1.11
C GLU A 12 24.14 -2.94 1.86
N ILE A 13 23.40 -3.80 1.16
CA ILE A 13 22.34 -4.61 1.72
C ILE A 13 22.87 -6.04 1.93
N PRO A 14 22.70 -6.64 3.12
CA PRO A 14 23.12 -8.01 3.37
C PRO A 14 22.52 -8.99 2.35
N ARG A 15 23.30 -10.02 2.00
CA ARG A 15 22.81 -11.06 1.09
C ARG A 15 21.65 -11.84 1.69
N GLU A 16 21.71 -12.12 2.98
CA GLU A 16 20.63 -12.77 3.74
C GLU A 16 19.96 -11.74 4.63
N LEU A 17 18.70 -11.45 4.32
CA LEU A 17 17.85 -10.57 5.11
C LEU A 17 16.68 -11.35 5.66
N ARG A 18 16.33 -11.09 6.92
CA ARG A 18 15.17 -11.66 7.58
C ARG A 18 14.22 -10.56 8.06
N ALA A 19 12.94 -10.84 7.96
CA ALA A 19 11.90 -10.08 8.64
C ALA A 19 11.29 -11.03 9.69
N GLY A 20 11.64 -10.83 10.97
CA GLY A 20 11.42 -11.84 11.99
C GLY A 20 12.11 -13.16 11.63
N ASP A 21 11.38 -14.27 11.64
CA ASP A 21 11.91 -15.59 11.29
C ASP A 21 11.94 -15.88 9.79
N MET A 22 11.32 -15.02 8.98
CA MET A 22 11.16 -15.25 7.54
C MET A 22 12.39 -14.72 6.76
N LEU A 23 13.00 -15.59 5.95
CA LEU A 23 14.01 -15.17 4.98
C LEU A 23 13.33 -14.44 3.82
N LEU A 24 13.83 -13.27 3.47
CA LEU A 24 13.33 -12.50 2.34
C LEU A 24 13.80 -13.10 1.02
N SER A 25 12.94 -13.04 0.00
CA SER A 25 13.30 -13.47 -1.34
C SER A 25 14.32 -12.54 -1.99
N GLU A 26 15.00 -13.02 -3.02
CA GLU A 26 15.94 -12.22 -3.82
C GLU A 26 15.26 -10.95 -4.36
N GLN A 27 14.04 -11.06 -4.87
CA GLN A 27 13.28 -9.94 -5.39
C GLN A 27 12.93 -8.92 -4.30
N GLN A 28 12.63 -9.36 -3.08
CA GLN A 28 12.42 -8.45 -1.94
C GLN A 28 13.73 -7.77 -1.52
N ARG A 29 14.85 -8.48 -1.56
CA ARG A 29 16.17 -7.90 -1.30
C ARG A 29 16.52 -6.81 -2.32
N GLU A 30 16.33 -7.07 -3.61
CA GLU A 30 16.50 -6.09 -4.69
C GLU A 30 15.61 -4.85 -4.50
N ALA A 31 14.37 -5.05 -4.04
CA ALA A 31 13.46 -3.95 -3.73
C ALA A 31 13.94 -3.07 -2.58
N ILE A 32 14.53 -3.67 -1.54
CA ILE A 32 15.16 -2.93 -0.42
C ILE A 32 16.37 -2.14 -0.94
N GLU A 33 17.21 -2.78 -1.73
CA GLU A 33 18.39 -2.16 -2.33
C GLU A 33 17.99 -0.96 -3.20
N LEU A 34 16.96 -1.11 -4.03
CA LEU A 34 16.41 -0.04 -4.84
C LEU A 34 15.89 1.12 -3.97
N ALA A 35 15.11 0.82 -2.92
CA ALA A 35 14.54 1.83 -2.02
C ALA A 35 15.61 2.63 -1.28
N LEU A 36 16.69 1.98 -0.86
CA LEU A 36 17.74 2.58 -0.06
C LEU A 36 18.86 3.22 -0.87
N ASN A 37 18.96 2.92 -2.17
CA ASN A 37 19.98 3.48 -3.04
C ASN A 37 19.43 4.45 -4.10
N SER A 38 18.11 4.65 -4.13
CA SER A 38 17.45 5.62 -5.02
C SER A 38 16.85 6.78 -4.22
N ARG A 39 16.85 7.99 -4.82
CA ARG A 39 16.17 9.15 -4.22
C ARG A 39 14.66 9.02 -4.27
N LEU A 40 14.17 8.49 -5.37
CA LEU A 40 12.78 8.17 -5.58
C LEU A 40 12.74 6.79 -6.24
N SER A 41 11.98 5.89 -5.66
CA SER A 41 11.82 4.53 -6.16
C SER A 41 10.37 4.09 -6.06
N ILE A 42 9.99 3.15 -6.91
CA ILE A 42 8.65 2.58 -6.95
C ILE A 42 8.75 1.08 -6.77
N ILE A 43 8.00 0.56 -5.81
CA ILE A 43 7.87 -0.89 -5.58
C ILE A 43 6.43 -1.27 -5.85
N LEU A 44 6.23 -1.98 -6.94
CA LEU A 44 4.93 -2.47 -7.35
C LEU A 44 4.69 -3.86 -6.81
N GLY A 45 3.44 -4.17 -6.50
CA GLY A 45 3.06 -5.51 -6.10
C GLY A 45 1.58 -5.61 -5.78
N GLY A 46 0.96 -6.69 -6.20
CA GLY A 46 -0.44 -6.98 -5.92
C GLY A 46 -0.71 -7.27 -4.44
N ALA A 47 -1.96 -7.61 -4.14
CA ALA A 47 -2.34 -8.04 -2.81
C ALA A 47 -1.56 -9.30 -2.39
N GLY A 48 -0.99 -9.30 -1.19
CA GLY A 48 -0.28 -10.46 -0.65
C GLY A 48 1.18 -10.65 -1.10
N CYS A 49 1.77 -9.73 -1.87
CA CYS A 49 3.18 -9.79 -2.26
C CYS A 49 4.18 -9.44 -1.15
N GLY A 50 3.74 -9.30 0.10
CA GLY A 50 4.64 -9.02 1.22
C GLY A 50 5.11 -7.57 1.33
N LYS A 51 4.39 -6.58 0.76
CA LYS A 51 4.74 -5.15 0.86
C LYS A 51 4.92 -4.67 2.30
N THR A 52 4.05 -5.09 3.23
CA THR A 52 4.15 -4.72 4.65
C THR A 52 5.45 -5.21 5.28
N THR A 53 5.82 -6.48 5.04
CA THR A 53 7.09 -7.07 5.48
C THR A 53 8.29 -6.35 4.87
N LEU A 54 8.14 -5.94 3.61
CA LEU A 54 9.18 -5.19 2.91
C LEU A 54 9.39 -3.79 3.51
N ILE A 55 8.32 -3.09 3.91
CA ILE A 55 8.41 -1.79 4.60
C ILE A 55 9.18 -1.94 5.91
N GLU A 56 8.86 -2.96 6.69
CA GLU A 56 9.57 -3.27 7.94
C GLU A 56 11.07 -3.47 7.67
N ALA A 57 11.41 -4.27 6.67
CA ALA A 57 12.79 -4.54 6.30
C ALA A 57 13.53 -3.30 5.77
N ILE A 58 12.88 -2.45 4.95
CA ILE A 58 13.44 -1.18 4.47
C ILE A 58 13.80 -0.27 5.66
N VAL A 59 12.86 -0.08 6.58
CA VAL A 59 13.07 0.77 7.77
C VAL A 59 14.16 0.20 8.67
N HIS A 60 14.17 -1.12 8.88
CA HIS A 60 15.19 -1.79 9.68
C HIS A 60 16.59 -1.60 9.07
N CYS A 61 16.78 -1.92 7.80
CA CYS A 61 18.05 -1.71 7.10
C CYS A 61 18.49 -0.25 7.07
N PHE A 62 17.55 0.68 6.93
CA PHE A 62 17.84 2.11 6.98
C PHE A 62 18.39 2.52 8.34
N ARG A 63 17.78 2.05 9.43
CA ARG A 63 18.20 2.37 10.81
C ARG A 63 19.56 1.76 11.17
N GLU A 64 19.83 0.54 10.74
CA GLU A 64 21.12 -0.12 10.99
C GLU A 64 22.29 0.55 10.28
N ARG A 65 22.04 1.20 9.12
CA ARG A 65 23.08 1.80 8.27
C ARG A 65 23.26 3.29 8.46
N ASN A 66 22.38 3.92 9.20
CA ASN A 66 22.50 5.32 9.56
C ASN A 66 22.67 5.42 11.09
N ASP A 67 23.28 6.52 11.53
CA ASP A 67 23.25 6.84 12.95
C ASP A 67 21.78 6.80 13.42
N ALA A 68 21.55 6.23 14.61
CA ALA A 68 20.21 6.02 15.17
C ALA A 68 19.34 7.30 15.26
N PHE A 69 19.93 8.45 14.97
CA PHE A 69 19.30 9.77 15.01
C PHE A 69 18.75 10.27 13.65
N VAL A 70 18.98 9.56 12.55
CA VAL A 70 18.40 9.99 11.25
C VAL A 70 16.93 9.60 11.20
N PRO A 71 15.98 10.56 11.26
CA PRO A 71 14.58 10.25 11.30
C PRO A 71 14.06 9.76 9.96
N TYR A 72 12.99 8.99 10.01
CA TYR A 72 12.24 8.50 8.87
C TYR A 72 10.74 8.75 9.05
N VAL A 73 10.00 8.70 7.96
CA VAL A 73 8.53 8.81 7.93
C VAL A 73 7.95 7.63 7.17
N VAL A 74 7.01 6.94 7.80
CA VAL A 74 6.19 5.93 7.13
C VAL A 74 4.76 6.46 7.05
N SER A 75 4.17 6.43 5.88
CA SER A 75 2.84 7.01 5.66
C SER A 75 2.00 6.20 4.68
N ALA A 76 0.68 6.45 4.74
CA ALA A 76 -0.30 5.89 3.82
C ALA A 76 -1.37 6.93 3.50
N PRO A 77 -2.12 6.83 2.39
CA PRO A 77 -3.12 7.83 2.01
C PRO A 77 -4.32 7.89 2.96
N THR A 78 -4.66 6.79 3.62
CA THR A 78 -5.84 6.71 4.51
C THR A 78 -5.48 6.37 5.96
N GLY A 79 -6.31 6.82 6.91
CA GLY A 79 -6.11 6.52 8.34
C GLY A 79 -6.20 5.02 8.64
N LYS A 80 -7.06 4.27 7.94
CA LYS A 80 -7.16 2.81 8.09
C LYS A 80 -5.88 2.11 7.64
N ALA A 81 -5.33 2.51 6.48
CA ALA A 81 -4.09 1.94 5.97
C ALA A 81 -2.90 2.24 6.90
N ALA A 82 -2.77 3.48 7.37
CA ALA A 82 -1.73 3.87 8.33
C ALA A 82 -1.83 3.08 9.64
N ARG A 83 -3.02 2.94 10.21
CA ARG A 83 -3.25 2.14 11.43
C ARG A 83 -2.89 0.67 11.23
N ASN A 84 -3.38 0.05 10.15
CA ASN A 84 -3.07 -1.33 9.82
C ASN A 84 -1.54 -1.55 9.66
N LEU A 85 -0.85 -0.59 9.05
CA LEU A 85 0.60 -0.66 8.88
C LEU A 85 1.30 -0.61 10.24
N THR A 86 0.90 0.31 11.12
CA THR A 86 1.44 0.39 12.50
C THR A 86 1.19 -0.88 13.29
N GLU A 87 -0.04 -1.41 13.27
CA GLU A 87 -0.40 -2.62 14.01
C GLU A 87 0.38 -3.86 13.55
N ARG A 88 0.73 -3.94 12.26
CA ARG A 88 1.41 -5.10 11.68
C ARG A 88 2.92 -5.05 11.80
N THR A 89 3.50 -3.87 11.72
CA THR A 89 4.97 -3.70 11.70
C THR A 89 5.53 -3.20 13.02
N GLY A 90 4.68 -2.69 13.91
CA GLY A 90 5.14 -1.96 15.09
C GLY A 90 5.80 -0.61 14.78
N ILE A 91 5.87 -0.21 13.51
CA ILE A 91 6.43 1.06 13.07
C ILE A 91 5.31 2.09 13.02
N GLU A 92 5.52 3.23 13.69
CA GLU A 92 4.53 4.31 13.65
C GLU A 92 4.35 4.80 12.21
N ALA A 93 3.14 4.63 11.68
CA ALA A 93 2.74 5.13 10.37
C ALA A 93 1.61 6.15 10.51
N ARG A 94 1.62 7.18 9.64
CA ARG A 94 0.66 8.29 9.65
C ARG A 94 -0.01 8.43 8.30
N THR A 95 -1.11 9.18 8.25
CA THR A 95 -1.65 9.58 6.95
C THR A 95 -0.68 10.55 6.27
N VAL A 96 -0.64 10.53 4.92
CA VAL A 96 0.15 11.51 4.16
C VAL A 96 -0.24 12.95 4.55
N HIS A 97 -1.53 13.23 4.73
CA HIS A 97 -2.00 14.54 5.19
C HIS A 97 -1.50 14.87 6.61
N GLY A 98 -1.55 13.90 7.53
CA GLY A 98 -1.01 14.05 8.88
C GLY A 98 0.49 14.31 8.86
N ALA A 99 1.24 13.55 8.05
CA ALA A 99 2.67 13.75 7.87
C ALA A 99 3.01 15.15 7.31
N LEU A 100 2.15 15.70 6.46
CA LEU A 100 2.31 17.03 5.88
C LEU A 100 1.83 18.17 6.79
N GLY A 101 1.36 17.89 8.02
CA GLY A 101 0.83 18.90 8.93
C GLY A 101 -0.51 19.48 8.49
N LYS A 102 -1.25 18.79 7.61
CA LYS A 102 -2.58 19.21 7.11
C LYS A 102 -3.74 18.57 7.90
N SER A 103 -3.44 17.91 9.02
CA SER A 103 -4.42 17.28 9.92
C SER A 103 -4.47 18.01 11.26
N PRO A 104 -5.64 18.04 11.96
CA PRO A 104 -5.73 18.54 13.33
C PRO A 104 -4.77 17.86 14.32
N ASP A 105 -4.36 16.64 14.03
CA ASP A 105 -3.44 15.83 14.87
C ASP A 105 -1.95 16.02 14.51
N ALA A 106 -1.61 17.07 13.80
CA ALA A 106 -0.27 17.30 13.21
C ALA A 106 0.87 17.59 14.21
N ASN A 107 0.58 17.67 15.50
CA ASN A 107 1.50 18.14 16.57
C ASN A 107 2.83 17.36 16.71
N PHE A 108 2.94 16.17 16.17
CA PHE A 108 4.18 15.37 16.32
C PHE A 108 5.24 15.69 15.26
N LEU A 109 4.85 16.03 14.04
CA LEU A 109 5.81 16.31 12.95
C LEU A 109 6.26 17.77 12.89
N ASP A 110 5.57 18.65 13.62
CA ASP A 110 6.08 20.00 13.88
C ASP A 110 7.38 19.94 14.71
N ALA A 111 7.60 18.88 15.49
CA ALA A 111 8.82 18.64 16.25
C ALA A 111 9.97 18.04 15.41
N VAL A 112 9.69 17.37 14.31
CA VAL A 112 10.70 16.79 13.40
C VAL A 112 10.81 17.66 12.15
N SER A 113 11.91 18.38 12.04
CA SER A 113 12.19 19.14 10.82
C SER A 113 12.28 18.19 9.63
N TRP A 114 11.43 18.37 8.63
CA TRP A 114 11.49 17.64 7.35
C TRP A 114 12.87 17.68 6.72
N ASN A 115 13.64 18.71 7.05
CA ASN A 115 15.02 18.85 6.63
C ASN A 115 15.97 17.80 7.22
N CYS A 116 15.60 17.06 8.26
CA CYS A 116 16.42 16.01 8.86
C CYS A 116 16.01 14.60 8.42
N ILE A 117 14.86 14.47 7.74
CA ILE A 117 14.36 13.15 7.32
C ILE A 117 15.24 12.56 6.23
N GLY A 118 15.72 11.34 6.48
CA GLY A 118 16.55 10.59 5.54
C GLY A 118 15.81 9.56 4.72
N LEU A 119 14.61 9.12 5.17
CA LEU A 119 13.78 8.15 4.48
C LEU A 119 12.30 8.48 4.63
N VAL A 120 11.58 8.46 3.52
CA VAL A 120 10.11 8.48 3.47
C VAL A 120 9.62 7.23 2.77
N VAL A 121 8.74 6.49 3.42
CA VAL A 121 8.07 5.32 2.82
C VAL A 121 6.58 5.63 2.73
N VAL A 122 6.00 5.45 1.56
CA VAL A 122 4.57 5.66 1.32
C VAL A 122 3.95 4.36 0.83
N ASP A 123 3.11 3.75 1.66
CA ASP A 123 2.32 2.57 1.28
C ASP A 123 1.02 3.00 0.57
N GLU A 124 0.42 2.07 -0.17
CA GLU A 124 -0.81 2.30 -0.98
C GLU A 124 -0.67 3.54 -1.91
N ALA A 125 0.49 3.70 -2.52
CA ALA A 125 0.83 4.89 -3.32
C ALA A 125 -0.07 5.09 -4.56
N SER A 126 -0.79 4.07 -5.02
CA SER A 126 -1.82 4.19 -6.07
C SER A 126 -2.92 5.20 -5.71
N MET A 127 -3.21 5.36 -4.41
CA MET A 127 -4.22 6.29 -3.90
C MET A 127 -3.65 7.67 -3.54
N VAL A 128 -2.37 7.92 -3.73
CA VAL A 128 -1.72 9.21 -3.46
C VAL A 128 -1.98 10.17 -4.62
N SER A 129 -2.48 11.37 -4.34
CA SER A 129 -2.66 12.41 -5.35
C SER A 129 -1.37 13.14 -5.69
N LEU A 130 -1.36 13.82 -6.84
CA LEU A 130 -0.23 14.67 -7.25
C LEU A 130 0.10 15.74 -6.19
N GLU A 131 -0.92 16.32 -5.55
CA GLU A 131 -0.74 17.32 -4.49
C GLU A 131 -0.03 16.74 -3.26
N MET A 132 -0.42 15.51 -2.85
CA MET A 132 0.21 14.82 -1.72
C MET A 132 1.68 14.52 -2.02
N LEU A 133 1.98 13.95 -3.20
CA LEU A 133 3.36 13.66 -3.58
C LEU A 133 4.20 14.92 -3.67
N ALA A 134 3.69 15.96 -4.33
CA ALA A 134 4.36 17.27 -4.41
C ALA A 134 4.61 17.85 -3.01
N GLY A 135 3.65 17.69 -2.10
CA GLY A 135 3.79 18.10 -0.70
C GLY A 135 4.96 17.41 0.01
N ILE A 136 5.18 16.12 -0.23
CA ILE A 136 6.32 15.35 0.31
C ILE A 136 7.63 15.86 -0.35
N LEU A 137 7.69 15.82 -1.69
CA LEU A 137 8.91 16.12 -2.43
C LEU A 137 9.44 17.55 -2.23
N ASN A 138 8.53 18.52 -1.96
CA ASN A 138 8.91 19.90 -1.66
C ASN A 138 9.46 20.10 -0.24
N ARG A 139 9.24 19.14 0.67
CA ARG A 139 9.71 19.22 2.06
C ARG A 139 10.97 18.45 2.34
N VAL A 140 11.20 17.37 1.62
CA VAL A 140 12.38 16.53 1.83
C VAL A 140 13.66 17.14 1.25
N ARG A 141 14.77 16.84 1.89
CA ARG A 141 16.10 17.22 1.35
C ARG A 141 16.47 16.40 0.12
N ARG A 142 17.43 16.91 -0.66
CA ARG A 142 17.97 16.23 -1.84
C ARG A 142 18.62 14.87 -1.54
N ASN A 143 19.06 14.61 -0.32
CA ASN A 143 19.64 13.33 0.12
C ASN A 143 18.62 12.41 0.81
N CYS A 144 17.37 12.79 0.92
CA CYS A 144 16.31 11.93 1.38
C CYS A 144 15.97 10.86 0.35
N ARG A 145 15.64 9.68 0.82
CA ARG A 145 15.12 8.55 0.04
C ARG A 145 13.61 8.53 0.13
N VAL A 146 12.93 8.41 -0.99
CA VAL A 146 11.47 8.31 -1.05
C VAL A 146 11.11 7.02 -1.76
N ALA A 147 10.51 6.09 -1.03
CA ALA A 147 10.05 4.82 -1.57
C ALA A 147 8.52 4.80 -1.62
N LEU A 148 7.96 4.62 -2.80
CA LEU A 148 6.53 4.51 -3.05
C LEU A 148 6.16 3.05 -3.28
N LEU A 149 5.33 2.48 -2.40
CA LEU A 149 4.84 1.12 -2.55
C LEU A 149 3.37 1.15 -2.96
N GLY A 150 3.00 0.41 -3.98
CA GLY A 150 1.62 0.42 -4.46
C GLY A 150 1.31 -0.71 -5.42
N ASP A 151 0.05 -0.77 -5.80
CA ASP A 151 -0.47 -1.73 -6.77
C ASP A 151 -1.13 -0.94 -7.91
N PRO A 152 -0.60 -1.01 -9.14
CA PRO A 152 -1.16 -0.26 -10.27
C PRO A 152 -2.58 -0.71 -10.66
N ASN A 153 -3.02 -1.89 -10.17
CA ASN A 153 -4.34 -2.43 -10.44
C ASN A 153 -5.38 -2.05 -9.36
N GLN A 154 -4.96 -1.36 -8.30
CA GLN A 154 -5.87 -0.84 -7.28
C GLN A 154 -6.51 0.49 -7.68
N LEU A 155 -7.48 0.93 -6.86
CA LEU A 155 -8.17 2.20 -7.05
C LEU A 155 -7.17 3.35 -7.08
N LEU A 156 -7.37 4.25 -8.02
CA LEU A 156 -6.62 5.49 -8.13
C LEU A 156 -7.02 6.48 -7.03
N SER A 157 -6.22 7.52 -6.88
CA SER A 157 -6.53 8.61 -5.96
C SER A 157 -7.84 9.31 -6.35
N VAL A 158 -8.59 9.81 -5.34
CA VAL A 158 -9.74 10.68 -5.57
C VAL A 158 -9.29 12.05 -6.13
N GLY A 159 -8.05 12.45 -5.84
CA GLY A 159 -7.43 13.67 -6.38
C GLY A 159 -6.81 13.46 -7.76
N ALA A 160 -6.38 14.55 -8.39
CA ALA A 160 -5.77 14.52 -9.72
C ALA A 160 -4.45 13.73 -9.76
N GLY A 161 -4.23 13.02 -10.88
CA GLY A 161 -2.99 12.33 -11.23
C GLY A 161 -3.06 10.81 -11.04
N ASN A 162 -2.40 10.07 -11.94
CA ASN A 162 -2.06 8.65 -11.79
C ASN A 162 -0.57 8.53 -11.48
N ILE A 163 -0.23 8.82 -10.21
CA ILE A 163 1.15 9.01 -9.76
C ILE A 163 2.06 7.85 -10.15
N LEU A 164 1.63 6.60 -9.92
CA LEU A 164 2.48 5.45 -10.21
C LEU A 164 2.74 5.32 -11.71
N SER A 165 1.70 5.42 -12.54
CA SER A 165 1.83 5.34 -14.00
C SER A 165 2.67 6.49 -14.56
N ASP A 166 2.43 7.72 -14.09
CA ASP A 166 3.12 8.91 -14.55
C ASP A 166 4.62 8.83 -14.21
N LEU A 167 4.97 8.41 -12.98
CA LEU A 167 6.37 8.26 -12.55
C LEU A 167 7.08 7.12 -13.27
N LEU A 168 6.40 6.01 -13.56
CA LEU A 168 6.95 4.91 -14.35
C LEU A 168 7.26 5.39 -15.78
N THR A 169 6.36 6.14 -16.39
CA THR A 169 6.57 6.75 -17.72
C THR A 169 7.74 7.71 -17.73
N LEU A 170 8.00 8.41 -16.63
CA LEU A 170 9.15 9.29 -16.45
C LEU A 170 10.47 8.54 -16.18
N GLY A 171 10.45 7.22 -16.13
CA GLY A 171 11.65 6.39 -15.93
C GLY A 171 12.14 6.37 -14.47
N VAL A 172 11.28 6.61 -13.50
CA VAL A 172 11.65 6.43 -12.08
C VAL A 172 12.01 4.97 -11.83
N PRO A 173 13.15 4.68 -11.17
CA PRO A 173 13.57 3.33 -10.85
C PRO A 173 12.46 2.53 -10.15
N SER A 174 12.16 1.35 -10.67
CA SER A 174 11.03 0.56 -10.17
C SER A 174 11.30 -0.94 -10.20
N ILE A 175 10.65 -1.66 -9.30
CA ILE A 175 10.64 -3.12 -9.25
C ILE A 175 9.21 -3.62 -9.03
N CYS A 176 8.85 -4.76 -9.65
CA CYS A 176 7.56 -5.38 -9.49
C CYS A 176 7.68 -6.73 -8.78
N LEU A 177 7.10 -6.84 -7.58
CA LEU A 177 7.05 -8.06 -6.80
C LEU A 177 6.05 -9.04 -7.44
N GLN A 178 6.52 -10.18 -7.89
CA GLN A 178 5.70 -11.18 -8.60
C GLN A 178 5.17 -12.26 -7.65
N GLN A 179 5.91 -12.57 -6.58
CA GLN A 179 5.56 -13.66 -5.68
C GLN A 179 4.46 -13.27 -4.72
N GLN A 180 3.41 -14.07 -4.65
CA GLN A 180 2.28 -13.90 -3.72
C GLN A 180 2.40 -14.88 -2.55
N TYR A 181 2.33 -14.36 -1.32
CA TYR A 181 2.52 -15.14 -0.08
C TYR A 181 1.23 -15.36 0.70
N ARG A 182 0.16 -14.62 0.41
CA ARG A 182 -1.00 -14.46 1.30
C ARG A 182 -2.20 -15.36 0.97
N GLN A 183 -2.13 -16.21 -0.04
CA GLN A 183 -3.32 -16.95 -0.47
C GLN A 183 -3.30 -18.39 0.02
N SER A 184 -4.36 -18.81 0.73
CA SER A 184 -4.56 -20.21 1.09
C SER A 184 -4.68 -21.09 -0.17
N THR A 185 -4.26 -22.34 -0.09
CA THR A 185 -4.35 -23.32 -1.19
C THR A 185 -5.80 -23.56 -1.62
N ASP A 186 -6.76 -23.29 -0.74
CA ASP A 186 -8.18 -23.66 -0.90
C ASP A 186 -9.04 -22.63 -1.67
N ALA A 187 -8.47 -21.47 -2.07
CA ALA A 187 -9.18 -20.40 -2.76
C ALA A 187 -8.72 -20.26 -4.24
N ALA A 188 -8.85 -21.32 -5.02
CA ALA A 188 -8.29 -21.39 -6.38
C ALA A 188 -8.95 -20.39 -7.35
N ALA A 189 -10.28 -20.30 -7.38
CA ALA A 189 -10.99 -19.37 -8.24
C ALA A 189 -10.74 -17.91 -7.83
N LEU A 190 -10.81 -17.59 -6.53
CA LEU A 190 -10.52 -16.25 -6.03
C LEU A 190 -9.10 -15.81 -6.42
N ARG A 191 -8.13 -16.71 -6.29
CA ARG A 191 -6.71 -16.46 -6.61
C ARG A 191 -6.53 -16.10 -8.08
N GLN A 192 -7.10 -16.91 -8.95
CA GLN A 192 -7.00 -16.71 -10.38
C GLN A 192 -7.76 -15.45 -10.81
N ASN A 193 -8.95 -15.22 -10.25
CA ASN A 193 -9.74 -14.03 -10.57
C ASN A 193 -9.05 -12.74 -10.13
N VAL A 194 -8.34 -12.70 -9.00
CA VAL A 194 -7.54 -11.54 -8.57
C VAL A 194 -6.44 -11.19 -9.59
N VAL A 195 -5.85 -12.21 -10.25
CA VAL A 195 -4.83 -12.01 -11.28
C VAL A 195 -5.44 -11.60 -12.61
N ASP A 196 -6.58 -12.17 -12.95
CA ASP A 196 -7.21 -12.01 -14.28
C ASP A 196 -8.13 -10.79 -14.33
N PHE A 197 -8.77 -10.41 -13.21
CA PHE A 197 -9.73 -9.29 -13.17
C PHE A 197 -9.18 -7.98 -13.73
N PRO A 198 -7.95 -7.53 -13.43
CA PRO A 198 -7.39 -6.32 -14.02
C PRO A 198 -7.16 -6.39 -15.54
N LYS A 199 -7.19 -7.59 -16.12
CA LYS A 199 -6.95 -7.86 -17.55
C LYS A 199 -8.22 -8.13 -18.32
N LEU A 200 -9.39 -8.11 -17.65
CA LEU A 200 -10.68 -8.40 -18.29
C LEU A 200 -10.98 -7.35 -19.38
N ASN A 201 -11.12 -7.83 -20.59
CA ASN A 201 -11.51 -7.03 -21.76
C ASN A 201 -12.91 -7.40 -22.31
N GLY A 202 -13.69 -8.13 -21.51
CA GLY A 202 -15.01 -8.63 -21.87
C GLY A 202 -15.02 -10.02 -22.53
N GLU A 203 -13.87 -10.60 -22.83
CA GLU A 203 -13.75 -11.94 -23.45
C GLU A 203 -13.38 -13.04 -22.46
N GLN A 204 -12.95 -12.67 -21.26
CA GLN A 204 -12.53 -13.62 -20.23
C GLN A 204 -13.64 -13.86 -19.23
N GLU A 205 -13.88 -15.12 -18.91
CA GLU A 205 -14.83 -15.52 -17.88
C GLU A 205 -14.16 -15.62 -16.51
N LEU A 206 -14.84 -15.10 -15.49
CA LEU A 206 -14.43 -15.31 -14.11
C LEU A 206 -14.65 -16.77 -13.70
N ARG A 207 -13.77 -17.29 -12.90
CA ARG A 207 -13.89 -18.64 -12.32
C ARG A 207 -14.78 -18.62 -11.10
N TRP A 208 -15.62 -19.62 -10.96
CA TRP A 208 -16.58 -19.74 -9.88
C TRP A 208 -16.30 -21.02 -9.08
N ASP A 209 -16.21 -20.91 -7.78
CA ASP A 209 -16.15 -22.02 -6.82
C ASP A 209 -16.66 -21.54 -5.45
N ASP A 210 -16.46 -22.34 -4.40
CA ASP A 210 -16.86 -21.94 -3.05
C ASP A 210 -16.12 -20.73 -2.50
N SER A 211 -14.96 -20.39 -3.05
CA SER A 211 -14.18 -19.22 -2.66
C SER A 211 -14.60 -17.92 -3.36
N PHE A 212 -15.34 -18.03 -4.49
CA PHE A 212 -15.78 -16.87 -5.26
C PHE A 212 -17.14 -17.16 -5.94
N ARG A 213 -18.17 -16.47 -5.52
CA ARG A 213 -19.55 -16.65 -5.99
C ARG A 213 -20.15 -15.32 -6.44
N LEU A 214 -20.95 -15.36 -7.50
CA LEU A 214 -21.86 -14.29 -7.91
C LEU A 214 -23.28 -14.68 -7.52
N LEU A 215 -23.96 -13.81 -6.79
CA LEU A 215 -25.38 -13.96 -6.47
C LEU A 215 -26.16 -12.95 -7.31
N PRO A 216 -26.90 -13.39 -8.35
CA PRO A 216 -27.74 -12.49 -9.11
C PRO A 216 -28.91 -12.02 -8.25
N ALA A 217 -29.14 -10.71 -8.22
CA ALA A 217 -30.26 -10.12 -7.52
C ALA A 217 -30.70 -8.83 -8.22
N ASP A 218 -31.99 -8.52 -8.07
CA ASP A 218 -32.49 -7.20 -8.44
C ASP A 218 -31.99 -6.16 -7.45
N ASP A 219 -31.77 -4.92 -7.91
CA ASP A 219 -31.25 -3.83 -7.08
C ASP A 219 -31.98 -3.65 -5.77
N ARG A 220 -33.32 -3.84 -5.75
CA ARG A 220 -34.15 -3.72 -4.55
C ARG A 220 -33.96 -4.85 -3.56
N ALA A 221 -33.53 -6.02 -4.01
CA ALA A 221 -33.35 -7.20 -3.16
C ALA A 221 -31.94 -7.31 -2.59
N ILE A 222 -30.95 -6.54 -3.12
CA ILE A 222 -29.56 -6.63 -2.70
C ILE A 222 -29.36 -6.33 -1.19
N PRO A 223 -29.97 -5.28 -0.58
CA PRO A 223 -29.79 -5.03 0.85
C PRO A 223 -30.21 -6.19 1.73
N ASP A 224 -31.41 -6.77 1.45
CA ASP A 224 -31.93 -7.89 2.22
C ASP A 224 -31.06 -9.13 2.04
N LEU A 225 -30.68 -9.44 0.81
CA LEU A 225 -29.78 -10.55 0.48
C LEU A 225 -28.42 -10.43 1.21
N LEU A 226 -27.84 -9.23 1.23
CA LEU A 226 -26.59 -8.97 1.95
C LEU A 226 -26.74 -9.16 3.46
N CYS A 227 -27.83 -8.66 4.03
CA CYS A 227 -28.12 -8.82 5.45
C CYS A 227 -28.34 -10.30 5.83
N GLU A 228 -29.09 -11.04 5.02
CA GLU A 228 -29.33 -12.47 5.24
C GLU A 228 -28.03 -13.27 5.16
N GLU A 229 -27.23 -13.07 4.12
CA GLU A 229 -25.97 -13.79 3.93
C GLU A 229 -24.94 -13.42 5.02
N ALA A 230 -24.85 -12.15 5.39
CA ALA A 230 -24.01 -11.71 6.49
C ALA A 230 -24.43 -12.34 7.82
N ALA A 231 -25.74 -12.33 8.13
CA ALA A 231 -26.26 -12.95 9.34
C ALA A 231 -26.04 -14.48 9.36
N ARG A 232 -26.18 -15.15 8.22
CA ARG A 232 -25.93 -16.58 8.08
C ARG A 232 -24.49 -16.94 8.40
N ARG A 233 -23.54 -16.22 7.79
CA ARG A 233 -22.09 -16.44 7.98
C ARG A 233 -21.64 -16.07 9.38
N TYR A 234 -22.15 -14.98 9.94
CA TYR A 234 -21.85 -14.57 11.32
C TYR A 234 -22.29 -15.64 12.33
N ARG A 235 -23.51 -16.22 12.15
CA ARG A 235 -23.98 -17.32 12.99
C ARG A 235 -23.14 -18.59 12.86
N ALA A 236 -22.48 -18.78 11.70
CA ALA A 236 -21.52 -19.86 11.48
C ALA A 236 -20.14 -19.58 12.10
N GLY A 237 -19.93 -18.42 12.76
CA GLY A 237 -18.66 -18.04 13.37
C GLY A 237 -17.62 -17.50 12.36
N GLU A 238 -18.05 -17.19 11.14
CA GLU A 238 -17.14 -16.62 10.12
C GLU A 238 -16.90 -15.12 10.36
N THR A 239 -15.67 -14.66 10.11
CA THR A 239 -15.37 -13.22 10.04
C THR A 239 -15.80 -12.69 8.68
N ILE A 240 -16.70 -11.71 8.69
CA ILE A 240 -17.27 -11.14 7.47
C ILE A 240 -16.95 -9.65 7.36
N GLN A 241 -16.87 -9.18 6.13
CA GLN A 241 -16.79 -7.76 5.79
C GLN A 241 -17.71 -7.46 4.61
N VAL A 242 -18.63 -6.53 4.79
CA VAL A 242 -19.49 -6.02 3.73
C VAL A 242 -18.85 -4.74 3.17
N LEU A 243 -18.70 -4.66 1.87
CA LEU A 243 -18.08 -3.52 1.17
C LEU A 243 -19.10 -2.85 0.25
N PRO A 244 -19.96 -1.96 0.78
CA PRO A 244 -20.89 -1.20 -0.04
C PRO A 244 -20.14 -0.13 -0.86
N PRO A 245 -20.65 0.25 -2.05
CA PRO A 245 -19.98 1.19 -2.96
C PRO A 245 -19.92 2.62 -2.43
N VAL A 246 -20.82 3.00 -1.51
CA VAL A 246 -20.88 4.36 -0.94
C VAL A 246 -21.14 4.34 0.56
N ARG A 247 -20.74 5.40 1.26
CA ARG A 247 -20.95 5.54 2.71
C ARG A 247 -22.34 6.03 3.09
N VAL A 248 -22.93 6.89 2.28
CA VAL A 248 -24.17 7.63 2.57
C VAL A 248 -24.95 7.85 1.28
N LYS A 249 -26.25 8.05 1.34
CA LYS A 249 -27.17 8.49 0.26
C LYS A 249 -27.77 7.40 -0.64
N THR A 250 -27.56 6.13 -0.38
CA THR A 250 -28.23 5.05 -1.13
C THR A 250 -28.64 3.92 -0.20
N ASP A 251 -29.54 3.07 -0.63
CA ASP A 251 -29.96 1.85 0.08
C ASP A 251 -28.80 0.85 0.26
N PHE A 252 -27.72 1.04 -0.51
CA PHE A 252 -26.47 0.26 -0.45
C PHE A 252 -25.34 0.98 0.31
N SER A 253 -25.65 1.95 1.14
CA SER A 253 -24.64 2.68 1.89
C SER A 253 -24.24 1.94 3.19
N VAL A 254 -23.04 2.28 3.70
CA VAL A 254 -22.59 1.77 5.01
C VAL A 254 -23.59 2.08 6.11
N GLN A 255 -24.27 3.22 6.06
CA GLN A 255 -25.25 3.62 7.08
C GLN A 255 -26.55 2.84 7.01
N THR A 256 -26.94 2.35 5.84
CA THR A 256 -28.18 1.58 5.65
C THR A 256 -27.99 0.12 5.98
N LEU A 257 -26.78 -0.42 5.76
CA LEU A 257 -26.47 -1.85 5.96
C LEU A 257 -25.93 -2.18 7.36
N ASN A 258 -25.59 -1.19 8.17
CA ASN A 258 -25.22 -1.33 9.58
C ASN A 258 -26.42 -1.13 10.50
#